data_6f2b8d5e9654efc149cda6568cf01f6d
#
_entry.id   6f2b8d5e9654efc149cda6568cf01f6d
#
_cell.length_a   1.000
_cell.length_b   1.000
_cell.length_c   1.000
_cell.angle_alpha   90.00
_cell.angle_beta   90.00
_cell.angle_gamma   90.00
#
_symmetry.space_group_name_H-M   'P 1'
#
loop_
_entity.id
_entity.type
_entity.pdbx_description
1 polymer ?
#
loop_
_entity_poly.entity_id
_entity_poly.type
_entity_poly.pdbx_seq_one_letter_code
_entity_poly.pdbx_strand_id
1 'polypeptide(L)'
;MKITLIAALDEARAIGRGGELPWRLPDDLKRFKALTLGKTVLMGRKTFESIGRPLPQRRNLVLTRDSSFAASGVEVVHNLQDALEDDLIVIGGGELYAMALPLATTLELTLVQTVIPDADAFFPAWNSAAFLEVRREHHAADERHAHAFDFVTLKRLDSRD
;
A
#
# COMPACT_ATOMS: atom_id res chain seq x y z
N MET A 1 -15.36 7.47 -7.68
CA MET A 1 -14.27 7.76 -6.71
C MET A 1 -13.18 6.72 -6.87
N LYS A 2 -11.97 7.16 -7.15
CA LYS A 2 -10.84 6.25 -7.33
C LYS A 2 -10.13 6.04 -6.01
N ILE A 3 -10.07 4.80 -5.55
CA ILE A 3 -9.35 4.41 -4.33
C ILE A 3 -8.33 3.35 -4.74
N THR A 4 -7.06 3.64 -4.50
CA THR A 4 -5.96 2.75 -4.87
C THR A 4 -5.28 2.22 -3.61
N LEU A 5 -5.02 0.92 -3.57
CA LEU A 5 -4.15 0.31 -2.56
C LEU A 5 -2.81 0.00 -3.22
N ILE A 6 -1.72 0.47 -2.61
CA ILE A 6 -0.37 0.19 -3.07
C ILE A 6 0.32 -0.68 -2.03
N ALA A 7 0.88 -1.82 -2.45
CA ALA A 7 1.59 -2.71 -1.54
C ALA A 7 2.64 -3.53 -2.28
N ALA A 8 3.72 -3.87 -1.58
CA ALA A 8 4.66 -4.90 -2.00
C ALA A 8 4.46 -6.10 -1.08
N LEU A 9 4.27 -7.28 -1.66
CA LEU A 9 3.96 -8.48 -0.90
C LEU A 9 4.68 -9.70 -1.49
N ASP A 10 4.97 -10.67 -0.61
CA ASP A 10 5.59 -11.92 -1.05
C ASP A 10 4.53 -12.91 -1.55
N GLU A 11 4.96 -14.14 -1.83
CA GLU A 11 4.08 -15.17 -2.39
C GLU A 11 2.99 -15.63 -1.42
N ALA A 12 3.14 -15.33 -0.13
CA ALA A 12 2.14 -15.61 0.89
C ALA A 12 1.38 -14.34 1.32
N ARG A 13 1.50 -13.25 0.56
CA ARG A 13 0.92 -11.94 0.83
C ARG A 13 1.51 -11.24 2.06
N ALA A 14 2.69 -11.65 2.52
CA ALA A 14 3.35 -10.95 3.62
C ALA A 14 3.83 -9.57 3.18
N ILE A 15 3.62 -8.57 4.02
CA ILE A 15 4.02 -7.19 3.76
C ILE A 15 4.96 -6.64 4.83
N GLY A 16 5.19 -7.39 5.90
CA GLY A 16 6.07 -6.92 6.96
C GLY A 16 6.42 -7.98 7.97
N ARG A 17 7.51 -7.69 8.71
CA ARG A 17 7.99 -8.50 9.82
C ARG A 17 8.61 -7.56 10.84
N GLY A 18 8.08 -7.58 12.07
CA GLY A 18 8.59 -6.72 13.12
C GLY A 18 8.50 -5.23 12.83
N GLY A 19 7.47 -4.80 12.06
CA GLY A 19 7.27 -3.40 11.72
C GLY A 19 8.11 -2.89 10.56
N GLU A 20 8.86 -3.76 9.89
CA GLU A 20 9.76 -3.36 8.80
C GLU A 20 9.46 -4.13 7.53
N LEU A 21 9.83 -3.53 6.39
CA LEU A 21 9.83 -4.23 5.11
C LEU A 21 10.93 -5.26 5.11
N PRO A 22 10.63 -6.53 4.75
CA PRO A 22 11.64 -7.59 4.80
C PRO A 22 12.57 -7.63 3.59
N TRP A 23 12.45 -6.70 2.66
CA TRP A 23 13.31 -6.61 1.47
C TRP A 23 13.65 -5.17 1.16
N ARG A 24 14.65 -5.02 0.30
CA ARG A 24 15.01 -3.73 -0.27
C ARG A 24 14.95 -3.82 -1.78
N LEU A 25 14.04 -3.08 -2.38
CA LEU A 25 13.83 -3.05 -3.83
C LEU A 25 13.82 -1.59 -4.28
N PRO A 26 14.99 -1.04 -4.69
CA PRO A 26 15.07 0.37 -5.08
C PRO A 26 14.09 0.77 -6.18
N ASP A 27 13.86 -0.10 -7.17
CA ASP A 27 12.92 0.21 -8.24
C ASP A 27 11.47 0.25 -7.75
N ASP A 28 11.14 -0.52 -6.72
CA ASP A 28 9.84 -0.46 -6.09
C ASP A 28 9.63 0.87 -5.36
N LEU A 29 10.65 1.35 -4.68
CA LEU A 29 10.60 2.65 -4.03
C LEU A 29 10.41 3.77 -5.03
N LYS A 30 11.06 3.69 -6.18
CA LYS A 30 10.87 4.67 -7.26
C LYS A 30 9.45 4.65 -7.79
N ARG A 31 8.89 3.46 -7.97
CA ARG A 31 7.52 3.31 -8.45
C ARG A 31 6.52 3.87 -7.43
N PHE A 32 6.73 3.55 -6.16
CA PHE A 32 5.91 4.08 -5.08
C PHE A 32 5.89 5.61 -5.10
N LYS A 33 7.06 6.22 -5.21
CA LYS A 33 7.17 7.67 -5.28
C LYS A 33 6.44 8.22 -6.50
N ALA A 34 6.64 7.61 -7.66
CA ALA A 34 5.99 8.07 -8.89
C ALA A 34 4.46 7.98 -8.81
N LEU A 35 3.94 6.93 -8.18
CA LEU A 35 2.49 6.73 -8.06
C LEU A 35 1.84 7.64 -7.02
N THR A 36 2.59 8.09 -6.02
CA THR A 36 2.04 8.84 -4.89
C THR A 36 2.32 10.34 -4.92
N LEU A 37 3.32 10.76 -5.67
CA LEU A 37 3.76 12.16 -5.66
C LEU A 37 2.61 13.09 -6.09
N GLY A 38 2.38 14.14 -5.29
CA GLY A 38 1.30 15.09 -5.54
C GLY A 38 -0.09 14.58 -5.15
N LYS A 39 -0.17 13.40 -4.57
CA LYS A 39 -1.43 12.76 -4.22
C LYS A 39 -1.68 12.80 -2.71
N THR A 40 -2.88 12.36 -2.31
CA THR A 40 -3.21 12.14 -0.92
C THR A 40 -2.96 10.68 -0.57
N VAL A 41 -2.16 10.44 0.47
CA VAL A 41 -1.86 9.11 0.97
C VAL A 41 -2.48 8.91 2.34
N LEU A 42 -3.07 7.73 2.54
CA LEU A 42 -3.66 7.34 3.81
C LEU A 42 -2.87 6.17 4.39
N MET A 43 -2.50 6.28 5.66
CA MET A 43 -1.75 5.25 6.36
C MET A 43 -2.27 5.08 7.77
N GLY A 44 -2.02 3.92 8.35
CA GLY A 44 -2.24 3.70 9.77
C GLY A 44 -1.13 4.34 10.59
N ARG A 45 -1.38 4.52 11.89
CA ARG A 45 -0.42 5.16 12.79
C ARG A 45 0.91 4.42 12.83
N LYS A 46 0.90 3.08 12.91
CA LYS A 46 2.15 2.29 12.96
C LYS A 46 2.98 2.46 11.71
N THR A 47 2.33 2.55 10.55
CA THR A 47 3.02 2.81 9.29
C THR A 47 3.67 4.18 9.30
N PHE A 48 2.95 5.19 9.80
CA PHE A 48 3.52 6.53 9.94
C PHE A 48 4.73 6.52 10.86
N GLU A 49 4.63 5.84 12.01
CA GLU A 49 5.75 5.76 12.96
C GLU A 49 6.96 5.04 12.35
N SER A 50 6.72 4.03 11.53
CA SER A 50 7.78 3.32 10.82
C SER A 50 8.48 4.20 9.78
N ILE A 51 7.72 5.00 9.04
CA ILE A 51 8.29 5.95 8.07
C ILE A 51 9.04 7.07 8.81
N GLY A 52 8.52 7.51 9.95
CA GLY A 52 9.17 8.46 10.85
C GLY A 52 8.93 9.92 10.53
N ARG A 53 8.33 10.23 9.39
CA ARG A 53 8.05 11.61 8.98
C ARG A 53 6.98 11.62 7.89
N PRO A 54 6.29 12.75 7.66
CA PRO A 54 5.38 12.85 6.53
C PRO A 54 6.13 12.65 5.21
N LEU A 55 5.47 12.02 4.25
CA LEU A 55 6.03 11.88 2.90
C LEU A 55 5.99 13.25 2.22
N PRO A 56 7.14 13.76 1.72
CA PRO A 56 7.17 15.09 1.13
C PRO A 56 6.37 15.16 -0.17
N GLN A 57 5.82 16.34 -0.45
CA GLN A 57 5.05 16.63 -1.67
C GLN A 57 3.79 15.77 -1.81
N ARG A 58 3.25 15.30 -0.70
CA ARG A 58 2.00 14.53 -0.64
C ARG A 58 1.20 15.00 0.56
N ARG A 59 -0.11 14.92 0.44
CA ARG A 59 -0.98 15.16 1.58
C ARG A 59 -1.04 13.87 2.40
N ASN A 60 -0.61 13.93 3.65
CA ASN A 60 -0.52 12.76 4.51
C ASN A 60 -1.69 12.70 5.47
N LEU A 61 -2.50 11.63 5.37
CA LEU A 61 -3.57 11.34 6.32
C LEU A 61 -3.16 10.13 7.15
N VAL A 62 -3.36 10.23 8.46
CA VAL A 62 -3.10 9.12 9.39
C VAL A 62 -4.40 8.73 10.05
N LEU A 63 -4.78 7.46 9.89
CA LEU A 63 -5.97 6.90 10.52
C LEU A 63 -5.59 6.26 11.85
N THR A 64 -6.20 6.70 12.93
CA THR A 64 -5.98 6.12 14.25
C THR A 64 -7.22 6.32 15.12
N ARG A 65 -7.45 5.37 16.03
CA ARG A 65 -8.52 5.50 17.05
C ARG A 65 -8.10 6.40 18.21
N ASP A 66 -6.80 6.67 18.32
CA ASP A 66 -6.28 7.48 19.42
C ASP A 66 -6.62 8.95 19.19
N SER A 67 -7.56 9.46 19.96
CA SER A 67 -8.04 10.84 19.83
C SER A 67 -6.99 11.86 20.23
N SER A 68 -5.93 11.44 20.92
CA SER A 68 -4.85 12.34 21.34
C SER A 68 -3.68 12.36 20.38
N PHE A 69 -3.68 11.49 19.35
CA PHE A 69 -2.59 11.45 18.41
C PHE A 69 -2.52 12.73 17.57
N ALA A 70 -1.35 13.30 17.48
CA ALA A 70 -1.09 14.45 16.63
C ALA A 70 0.36 14.39 16.17
N ALA A 71 0.62 14.83 14.95
CA ALA A 71 1.97 14.91 14.42
C ALA A 71 2.03 16.05 13.41
N SER A 72 3.18 16.72 13.36
CA SER A 72 3.38 17.82 12.43
C SER A 72 3.39 17.30 10.99
N GLY A 73 2.69 17.99 10.11
CA GLY A 73 2.68 17.67 8.68
C GLY A 73 1.71 16.58 8.27
N VAL A 74 0.88 16.09 9.20
CA VAL A 74 -0.16 15.10 8.87
C VAL A 74 -1.51 15.60 9.34
N GLU A 75 -2.55 15.11 8.66
CA GLU A 75 -3.93 15.29 9.09
C GLU A 75 -4.39 13.98 9.70
N VAL A 76 -5.01 14.03 10.87
CA VAL A 76 -5.44 12.84 11.58
C VAL A 76 -6.93 12.61 11.31
N VAL A 77 -7.27 11.38 10.95
CA VAL A 77 -8.67 10.96 10.82
C VAL A 77 -8.90 9.77 11.75
N HIS A 78 -10.12 9.64 12.26
CA HIS A 78 -10.43 8.63 13.26
C HIS A 78 -11.33 7.51 12.72
N ASN A 79 -11.80 7.64 11.50
CA ASN A 79 -12.52 6.59 10.79
C ASN A 79 -12.23 6.68 9.30
N LEU A 80 -12.43 5.57 8.60
CA LEU A 80 -12.10 5.51 7.17
C LEU A 80 -12.99 6.45 6.34
N GLN A 81 -14.23 6.63 6.73
CA GLN A 81 -15.15 7.49 5.97
C GLN A 81 -14.65 8.92 5.86
N ASP A 82 -14.00 9.43 6.92
CA ASP A 82 -13.48 10.80 6.90
C ASP A 82 -12.27 10.97 6.00
N ALA A 83 -11.66 9.87 5.55
CA ALA A 83 -10.50 9.90 4.67
C ALA A 83 -10.88 9.75 3.20
N LEU A 84 -12.11 9.33 2.91
CA LEU A 84 -12.49 9.02 1.52
C LEU A 84 -12.57 10.26 0.67
N GLU A 85 -11.81 10.27 -0.41
CA GLU A 85 -11.82 11.31 -1.42
C GLU A 85 -11.39 10.70 -2.74
N ASP A 86 -11.65 11.39 -3.85
CA ASP A 86 -11.24 10.88 -5.14
C ASP A 86 -9.72 10.87 -5.25
N ASP A 87 -9.20 9.80 -5.84
CA ASP A 87 -7.75 9.58 -6.04
C ASP A 87 -6.98 9.43 -4.72
N LEU A 88 -7.62 8.84 -3.72
CA LEU A 88 -6.96 8.48 -2.47
C LEU A 88 -6.09 7.23 -2.66
N ILE A 89 -4.89 7.25 -2.07
CA ILE A 89 -3.97 6.12 -2.13
C ILE A 89 -3.70 5.60 -0.72
N VAL A 90 -4.05 4.33 -0.49
CA VAL A 90 -3.87 3.67 0.80
C VAL A 90 -2.54 2.93 0.78
N ILE A 91 -1.67 3.24 1.74
CA ILE A 91 -0.28 2.73 1.73
C ILE A 91 0.04 1.78 2.89
N GLY A 92 -0.94 1.41 3.70
CA GLY A 92 -0.77 0.37 4.71
C GLY A 92 -1.05 0.82 6.15
N GLY A 93 -0.99 -0.06 7.13
CA GLY A 93 -0.60 -1.45 6.96
C GLY A 93 -1.76 -2.42 6.79
N GLY A 94 -1.54 -3.66 7.22
CA GLY A 94 -2.45 -4.76 6.93
C GLY A 94 -3.89 -4.54 7.34
N GLU A 95 -4.13 -4.02 8.53
CA GLU A 95 -5.49 -3.72 8.99
C GLU A 95 -6.17 -2.69 8.08
N LEU A 96 -5.45 -1.65 7.71
CA LEU A 96 -6.02 -0.60 6.85
C LEU A 96 -6.28 -1.13 5.45
N TYR A 97 -5.38 -1.94 4.90
CA TYR A 97 -5.63 -2.59 3.62
C TYR A 97 -6.91 -3.42 3.66
N ALA A 98 -7.10 -4.19 4.74
CA ALA A 98 -8.31 -5.02 4.89
C ALA A 98 -9.58 -4.16 4.96
N MET A 99 -9.52 -3.04 5.67
CA MET A 99 -10.65 -2.11 5.77
C MET A 99 -10.98 -1.45 4.43
N ALA A 100 -9.96 -1.10 3.67
CA ALA A 100 -10.12 -0.34 2.44
C ALA A 100 -10.37 -1.21 1.21
N LEU A 101 -10.02 -2.49 1.25
CA LEU A 101 -10.16 -3.38 0.08
C LEU A 101 -11.58 -3.39 -0.50
N PRO A 102 -12.66 -3.45 0.30
CA PRO A 102 -14.01 -3.40 -0.28
C PRO A 102 -14.30 -2.14 -1.08
N LEU A 103 -13.59 -1.05 -0.81
CA LEU A 103 -13.78 0.24 -1.48
C LEU A 103 -12.78 0.46 -2.61
N ALA A 104 -11.77 -0.40 -2.73
CA ALA A 104 -10.70 -0.22 -3.69
C ALA A 104 -11.19 -0.38 -5.12
N THR A 105 -10.79 0.54 -5.98
CA THR A 105 -11.03 0.44 -7.42
C THR A 105 -9.79 -0.05 -8.17
N THR A 106 -8.61 0.11 -7.56
CA THR A 106 -7.34 -0.27 -8.18
C THR A 106 -6.41 -0.84 -7.12
N LEU A 107 -5.72 -1.91 -7.45
CA LEU A 107 -4.63 -2.45 -6.64
C LEU A 107 -3.35 -2.31 -7.45
N GLU A 108 -2.37 -1.59 -6.89
CA GLU A 108 -1.04 -1.47 -7.48
C GLU A 108 -0.10 -2.30 -6.62
N LEU A 109 0.23 -3.48 -7.08
CA LEU A 109 0.95 -4.47 -6.30
C LEU A 109 2.33 -4.73 -6.87
N THR A 110 3.30 -4.92 -5.98
CA THR A 110 4.59 -5.48 -6.32
C THR A 110 4.63 -6.88 -5.74
N LEU A 111 4.63 -7.89 -6.60
CA LEU A 111 4.63 -9.29 -6.18
C LEU A 111 6.09 -9.77 -6.16
N VAL A 112 6.63 -9.96 -4.97
CA VAL A 112 8.04 -10.32 -4.76
C VAL A 112 8.17 -11.83 -4.71
N GLN A 113 9.07 -12.40 -5.52
CA GLN A 113 9.23 -13.83 -5.63
C GLN A 113 10.09 -14.37 -4.49
N THR A 114 9.50 -14.44 -3.33
CA THR A 114 10.10 -14.99 -2.12
C THR A 114 8.99 -15.30 -1.11
N VAL A 115 9.33 -15.99 -0.05
CA VAL A 115 8.46 -16.19 1.11
C VAL A 115 9.25 -15.75 2.34
N ILE A 116 8.71 -14.76 3.05
CA ILE A 116 9.38 -14.23 4.24
C ILE A 116 9.05 -15.11 5.43
N PRO A 117 10.06 -15.69 6.09
CA PRO A 117 9.82 -16.46 7.32
C PRO A 117 9.39 -15.53 8.45
N ASP A 118 8.50 -16.02 9.29
CA ASP A 118 8.04 -15.31 10.48
C ASP A 118 7.40 -13.93 10.18
N ALA A 119 6.79 -13.78 9.02
CA ALA A 119 6.06 -12.57 8.70
C ALA A 119 4.87 -12.42 9.66
N ASP A 120 4.59 -11.18 10.06
CA ASP A 120 3.52 -10.87 11.00
C ASP A 120 2.50 -9.86 10.48
N ALA A 121 2.70 -9.35 9.29
CA ALA A 121 1.75 -8.44 8.64
C ALA A 121 1.51 -8.90 7.22
N PHE A 122 0.24 -8.88 6.80
CA PHE A 122 -0.18 -9.42 5.51
C PHE A 122 -1.14 -8.50 4.78
N PHE A 123 -1.05 -8.51 3.46
CA PHE A 123 -2.07 -7.93 2.62
C PHE A 123 -3.28 -8.86 2.59
N PRO A 124 -4.51 -8.35 2.63
CA PRO A 124 -5.70 -9.20 2.64
C PRO A 124 -5.84 -9.99 1.34
N ALA A 125 -6.43 -11.17 1.43
CA ALA A 125 -6.79 -11.92 0.24
C ALA A 125 -7.87 -11.15 -0.52
N TRP A 126 -7.74 -11.09 -1.85
CA TRP A 126 -8.77 -10.46 -2.67
C TRP A 126 -9.42 -11.50 -3.57
N ASN A 127 -10.66 -11.22 -3.97
CA ASN A 127 -11.36 -12.07 -4.91
C ASN A 127 -10.82 -11.79 -6.33
N SER A 128 -10.06 -12.74 -6.87
CA SER A 128 -9.46 -12.58 -8.20
C SER A 128 -10.50 -12.45 -9.30
N ALA A 129 -11.72 -12.95 -9.08
CA ALA A 129 -12.80 -12.78 -10.05
C ALA A 129 -13.38 -11.36 -10.05
N ALA A 130 -13.10 -10.57 -9.02
CA ALA A 130 -13.58 -9.19 -8.91
C ALA A 130 -12.62 -8.16 -9.51
N PHE A 131 -11.40 -8.56 -9.86
CA PHE A 131 -10.39 -7.67 -10.39
C PHE A 131 -9.83 -8.19 -11.70
N LEU A 132 -9.53 -7.27 -12.61
CA LEU A 132 -8.89 -7.60 -13.89
C LEU A 132 -7.44 -7.12 -13.84
N GLU A 133 -6.52 -8.02 -14.16
CA GLU A 133 -5.12 -7.64 -14.33
C GLU A 133 -5.00 -6.86 -15.66
N VAL A 134 -4.68 -5.57 -15.56
CA VAL A 134 -4.58 -4.70 -16.75
C VAL A 134 -3.15 -4.43 -17.15
N ARG A 135 -2.19 -4.71 -16.26
CA ARG A 135 -0.77 -4.52 -16.56
C ARG A 135 0.07 -5.42 -15.67
N ARG A 136 1.13 -5.99 -16.27
CA ARG A 136 2.14 -6.73 -15.52
C ARG A 136 3.51 -6.45 -16.14
N GLU A 137 4.48 -6.12 -15.29
CA GLU A 137 5.83 -5.84 -15.71
C GLU A 137 6.79 -6.65 -14.85
N HIS A 138 7.52 -7.57 -15.46
CA HIS A 138 8.44 -8.46 -14.74
C HIS A 138 9.83 -7.82 -14.63
N HIS A 139 10.44 -7.96 -13.45
CA HIS A 139 11.81 -7.54 -13.18
C HIS A 139 12.58 -8.72 -12.59
N ALA A 140 13.65 -9.13 -13.26
CA ALA A 140 14.51 -10.20 -12.77
C ALA A 140 15.33 -9.69 -11.57
N ALA A 141 15.75 -10.62 -10.70
CA ALA A 141 16.74 -10.30 -9.68
C ALA A 141 18.02 -9.80 -10.34
N ASP A 142 18.69 -8.85 -9.71
CA ASP A 142 19.92 -8.26 -10.23
C ASP A 142 20.83 -7.82 -9.08
N GLU A 143 21.87 -7.04 -9.38
CA GLU A 143 22.83 -6.58 -8.38
C GLU A 143 22.21 -5.73 -7.28
N ARG A 144 21.09 -5.06 -7.57
CA ARG A 144 20.42 -4.16 -6.64
C ARG A 144 19.16 -4.78 -6.03
N HIS A 145 18.70 -5.92 -6.57
CA HIS A 145 17.46 -6.57 -6.18
C HIS A 145 17.71 -8.05 -5.94
N ALA A 146 17.67 -8.47 -4.68
CA ALA A 146 17.92 -9.87 -4.30
C ALA A 146 16.84 -10.83 -4.81
N HIS A 147 15.65 -10.32 -5.12
CA HIS A 147 14.52 -11.13 -5.57
C HIS A 147 13.96 -10.58 -6.86
N ALA A 148 13.48 -11.48 -7.72
CA ALA A 148 12.65 -11.06 -8.85
C ALA A 148 11.31 -10.58 -8.36
N PHE A 149 10.68 -9.69 -9.10
CA PHE A 149 9.37 -9.15 -8.73
C PHE A 149 8.61 -8.68 -9.96
N ASP A 150 7.28 -8.63 -9.82
CA ASP A 150 6.40 -8.13 -10.87
C ASP A 150 5.65 -6.92 -10.34
N PHE A 151 5.57 -5.86 -11.15
CA PHE A 151 4.62 -4.79 -10.92
C PHE A 151 3.30 -5.19 -11.58
N VAL A 152 2.22 -5.18 -10.83
CA VAL A 152 0.91 -5.63 -11.30
C VAL A 152 -0.13 -4.59 -10.97
N THR A 153 -0.93 -4.20 -11.96
CA THR A 153 -2.07 -3.32 -11.76
C THR A 153 -3.35 -4.12 -11.96
N LEU A 154 -4.20 -4.15 -10.94
CA LEU A 154 -5.50 -4.79 -10.98
C LEU A 154 -6.58 -3.73 -10.87
N LYS A 155 -7.60 -3.80 -11.72
CA LYS A 155 -8.75 -2.90 -11.66
C LYS A 155 -10.02 -3.67 -11.35
N ARG A 156 -10.86 -3.09 -10.50
CA ARG A 156 -12.13 -3.73 -10.15
C ARG A 156 -13.03 -3.83 -11.37
N LEU A 157 -13.55 -5.01 -11.60
CA LEU A 157 -14.41 -5.27 -12.76
C LEU A 157 -15.78 -4.63 -12.63
N ASP A 158 -16.30 -4.54 -11.42
CA ASP A 158 -17.60 -3.98 -11.17
C ASP A 158 -17.53 -2.47 -11.01
N SER A 159 -16.97 -1.81 -11.99
CA SER A 159 -16.96 -0.37 -11.95
C SER A 159 -18.17 0.13 -12.69
N ARG A 160 -19.12 0.60 -11.98
CA ARG A 160 -20.31 1.16 -12.53
C ARG A 160 -20.20 2.61 -12.86
N ASP A 161 -19.08 3.08 -12.79
CA ASP A 161 -18.84 4.48 -13.06
C ASP A 161 -18.22 4.72 -14.37
#